data_764a3f68d6f6161d3fb85b8da76e147a
#
_entry.id   764a3f68d6f6161d3fb85b8da76e147a
#
_cell.length_a   1.000
_cell.length_b   1.000
_cell.length_c   1.000
_cell.angle_alpha   90.00
_cell.angle_beta   90.00
_cell.angle_gamma   90.00
#
_symmetry.space_group_name_H-M   'P 1'
#
loop_
_entity.id
_entity.type
_entity.pdbx_description
1 polymer ?
#
loop_
_entity_poly.entity_id
_entity_poly.type
_entity_poly.pdbx_seq_one_letter_code
_entity_poly.pdbx_strand_id
1 'polypeptide(L)'
;AVLASPLTFIVKELLTMSMRAALLAWARRAELSCDRAALLVTQDANVIGRTMMKLSGGTFASRVDYDQFLGQARDFQKNYDEKALDRFWADVINSGMSHPFPVWRVSEILQWVESGEYKALMTAPESAAA
;
A
#
# COMPACT_ATOMS: atom_id res chain seq x y z
N ALA A 1 4.17 -43.39 -15.66
CA ALA A 1 4.24 -42.00 -16.19
C ALA A 1 2.81 -41.45 -16.30
N VAL A 2 2.37 -40.63 -15.36
CA VAL A 2 1.10 -39.92 -15.46
C VAL A 2 1.34 -38.84 -16.53
N LEU A 3 0.86 -39.08 -17.74
CA LEU A 3 0.76 -38.07 -18.79
C LEU A 3 -0.09 -36.95 -18.21
N ALA A 4 0.55 -35.85 -17.87
CA ALA A 4 -0.14 -34.64 -17.44
C ALA A 4 -1.04 -34.21 -18.59
N SER A 5 -2.35 -34.45 -18.46
CA SER A 5 -3.30 -34.01 -19.48
C SER A 5 -3.25 -32.47 -19.56
N PRO A 6 -3.54 -31.85 -20.72
CA PRO A 6 -3.61 -30.39 -20.86
C PRO A 6 -4.49 -29.77 -19.77
N LEU A 7 -5.52 -30.47 -19.33
CA LEU A 7 -6.42 -30.04 -18.26
C LEU A 7 -5.73 -29.95 -16.90
N THR A 8 -4.90 -30.95 -16.54
CA THR A 8 -4.16 -30.90 -15.27
C THR A 8 -3.13 -29.78 -15.24
N PHE A 9 -2.52 -29.47 -16.38
CA PHE A 9 -1.62 -28.32 -16.50
C PHE A 9 -2.37 -27.01 -16.28
N ILE A 10 -3.51 -26.81 -16.94
CA ILE A 10 -4.34 -25.61 -16.78
C ILE A 10 -4.81 -25.43 -15.34
N VAL A 11 -5.31 -26.49 -14.70
CA VAL A 11 -5.76 -26.44 -13.31
C VAL A 11 -4.63 -26.09 -12.36
N LYS A 12 -3.45 -26.69 -12.54
CA LYS A 12 -2.26 -26.38 -11.76
C LYS A 12 -1.86 -24.92 -11.91
N GLU A 13 -1.84 -24.40 -13.13
CA GLU A 13 -1.47 -23.02 -13.41
C GLU A 13 -2.45 -22.02 -12.78
N LEU A 14 -3.76 -22.26 -12.91
CA LEU A 14 -4.79 -21.44 -12.28
C LEU A 14 -4.68 -21.41 -10.75
N LEU A 15 -4.45 -22.57 -10.11
CA LEU A 15 -4.23 -22.67 -8.68
C LEU A 15 -2.98 -21.90 -8.24
N THR A 16 -1.87 -22.07 -8.97
CA THR A 16 -0.62 -21.38 -8.68
C THR A 16 -0.77 -19.86 -8.82
N MET A 17 -1.45 -19.39 -9.86
CA MET A 17 -1.72 -17.97 -10.07
C MET A 17 -2.59 -17.38 -8.96
N SER A 18 -3.66 -18.08 -8.55
CA SER A 18 -4.55 -17.61 -7.49
C SER A 18 -3.85 -17.55 -6.13
N MET A 19 -3.04 -18.55 -5.78
CA MET A 19 -2.24 -18.55 -4.56
C MET A 19 -1.21 -17.41 -4.57
N ARG A 20 -0.51 -17.20 -5.69
CA ARG A 20 0.43 -16.09 -5.85
C ARG A 20 -0.25 -14.75 -5.68
N ALA A 21 -1.41 -14.54 -6.30
CA ALA A 21 -2.18 -13.31 -6.17
C ALA A 21 -2.59 -13.05 -4.72
N ALA A 22 -3.04 -14.07 -4.00
CA ALA A 22 -3.41 -13.97 -2.58
C ALA A 22 -2.20 -13.59 -1.70
N LEU A 23 -1.05 -14.23 -1.92
CA LEU A 23 0.19 -13.93 -1.18
C LEU A 23 0.68 -12.50 -1.46
N LEU A 24 0.63 -12.04 -2.71
CA LEU A 24 1.01 -10.68 -3.06
C LEU A 24 0.02 -9.65 -2.45
N ALA A 25 -1.27 -9.95 -2.44
CA ALA A 25 -2.25 -9.11 -1.77
C ALA A 25 -2.02 -9.02 -0.25
N TRP A 26 -1.69 -10.15 0.37
CA TRP A 26 -1.31 -10.19 1.78
C TRP A 26 -0.04 -9.37 2.06
N ALA A 27 1.01 -9.54 1.24
CA ALA A 27 2.26 -8.79 1.38
C ALA A 27 2.03 -7.27 1.30
N ARG A 28 1.22 -6.80 0.34
CA ARG A 28 0.87 -5.37 0.22
C ARG A 28 0.15 -4.85 1.47
N ARG A 29 -0.78 -5.62 2.04
CA ARG A 29 -1.47 -5.23 3.27
C ARG A 29 -0.53 -5.21 4.48
N ALA A 30 0.43 -6.13 4.54
CA ALA A 30 1.46 -6.14 5.58
C ALA A 30 2.32 -4.88 5.53
N GLU A 31 2.72 -4.42 4.34
CA GLU A 31 3.45 -3.15 4.15
C GLU A 31 2.65 -1.96 4.69
N LEU A 32 1.36 -1.84 4.35
CA LEU A 32 0.50 -0.77 4.86
C LEU A 32 0.36 -0.82 6.39
N SER A 33 0.31 -2.02 6.97
CA SER A 33 0.29 -2.20 8.42
C SER A 33 1.60 -1.78 9.07
N CYS A 34 2.74 -2.07 8.44
CA CYS A 34 4.06 -1.61 8.90
C CYS A 34 4.17 -0.09 8.86
N ASP A 35 3.62 0.56 7.83
CA ASP A 35 3.60 2.02 7.73
C ASP A 35 2.78 2.67 8.85
N ARG A 36 1.62 2.09 9.18
CA ARG A 36 0.81 2.54 10.31
C ARG A 36 1.55 2.35 11.64
N ALA A 37 2.22 1.22 11.84
CA ALA A 37 3.05 0.99 13.02
C ALA A 37 4.20 1.99 13.11
N ALA A 38 4.86 2.29 12.00
CA ALA A 38 5.90 3.31 11.94
C ALA A 38 5.37 4.70 12.31
N LEU A 39 4.15 5.05 11.86
CA LEU A 39 3.52 6.31 12.26
C LEU A 39 3.20 6.37 13.75
N LEU A 40 2.72 5.28 14.34
CA LEU A 40 2.47 5.20 15.79
C LEU A 40 3.74 5.45 16.61
N VAL A 41 4.89 4.97 16.12
CA VAL A 41 6.19 5.16 16.80
C VAL A 41 6.76 6.56 16.56
N THR A 42 6.76 7.04 15.32
CA THR A 42 7.34 8.35 14.98
C THR A 42 6.46 9.52 15.36
N GLN A 43 5.16 9.30 15.41
CA GLN A 43 4.12 10.30 15.65
C GLN A 43 4.18 11.51 14.69
N ASP A 44 4.82 11.32 13.53
CA ASP A 44 4.97 12.36 12.51
C ASP A 44 4.77 11.78 11.10
N ALA A 45 3.64 12.10 10.49
CA ALA A 45 3.30 11.67 9.13
C ALA A 45 4.29 12.21 8.07
N ASN A 46 4.94 13.36 8.33
CA ASN A 46 5.93 13.91 7.40
C ASN A 46 7.21 13.05 7.37
N VAL A 47 7.58 12.45 8.49
CA VAL A 47 8.71 11.50 8.54
C VAL A 47 8.41 10.30 7.62
N ILE A 48 7.20 9.75 7.71
CA ILE A 48 6.78 8.65 6.84
C ILE A 48 6.77 9.08 5.37
N GLY A 49 6.13 10.20 5.05
CA GLY A 49 6.06 10.73 3.70
C GLY A 49 7.43 10.99 3.08
N ARG A 50 8.34 11.62 3.81
CA ARG A 50 9.72 11.86 3.35
C ARG A 50 10.52 10.57 3.17
N THR A 51 10.28 9.58 4.02
CA THR A 51 10.91 8.26 3.89
C THR A 51 10.44 7.58 2.59
N MET A 52 9.14 7.60 2.30
CA MET A 52 8.58 7.05 1.07
C MET A 52 9.09 7.79 -0.17
N MET A 53 9.18 9.12 -0.11
CA MET A 53 9.76 9.93 -1.18
C MET A 53 11.22 9.53 -1.45
N LYS A 54 12.03 9.32 -0.40
CA LYS A 54 13.42 8.87 -0.53
C LYS A 54 13.51 7.46 -1.12
N LEU A 55 12.66 6.55 -0.69
CA LEU A 55 12.62 5.19 -1.24
C LEU A 55 12.22 5.18 -2.73
N SER A 56 11.29 6.06 -3.13
CA SER A 56 10.87 6.20 -4.53
C SER A 56 11.94 6.84 -5.41
N GLY A 57 12.53 7.91 -4.91
CA GLY A 57 13.45 8.75 -5.69
C GLY A 57 14.89 8.24 -5.73
N GLY A 58 15.26 7.32 -4.81
CA GLY A 58 16.63 6.82 -4.71
C GLY A 58 17.65 7.96 -4.68
N THR A 59 18.65 7.92 -5.57
CA THR A 59 19.67 8.96 -5.70
C THR A 59 19.13 10.32 -6.15
N PHE A 60 17.94 10.36 -6.76
CA PHE A 60 17.29 11.59 -7.22
C PHE A 60 16.34 12.20 -6.19
N ALA A 61 16.17 11.58 -5.03
CA ALA A 61 15.24 12.02 -3.98
C ALA A 61 15.46 13.49 -3.56
N SER A 62 16.70 13.97 -3.60
CA SER A 62 17.05 15.37 -3.29
C SER A 62 16.53 16.40 -4.31
N ARG A 63 16.10 15.94 -5.50
CA ARG A 63 15.54 16.78 -6.57
C ARG A 63 14.02 16.76 -6.60
N VAL A 64 13.40 15.90 -5.79
CA VAL A 64 11.94 15.78 -5.70
C VAL A 64 11.44 16.76 -4.66
N ASP A 65 10.48 17.61 -5.04
CA ASP A 65 9.78 18.49 -4.13
C ASP A 65 8.80 17.70 -3.29
N TYR A 66 8.87 17.85 -1.96
CA TYR A 66 8.06 17.09 -1.03
C TYR A 66 6.57 17.46 -1.10
N ASP A 67 6.26 18.74 -1.29
CA ASP A 67 4.87 19.20 -1.36
C ASP A 67 4.20 18.72 -2.64
N GLN A 68 4.94 18.67 -3.75
CA GLN A 68 4.48 18.05 -4.99
C GLN A 68 4.24 16.54 -4.83
N PHE A 69 5.12 15.84 -4.12
CA PHE A 69 4.95 14.43 -3.83
C PHE A 69 3.71 14.15 -2.97
N LEU A 70 3.46 14.97 -1.95
CA LEU A 70 2.23 14.90 -1.15
C LEU A 70 0.97 15.23 -1.98
N GLY A 71 1.08 16.22 -2.89
CA GLY A 71 0.03 16.53 -3.84
C GLY A 71 -0.35 15.33 -4.69
N GLN A 72 0.63 14.63 -5.24
CA GLN A 72 0.39 13.39 -5.99
C GLN A 72 -0.29 12.29 -5.15
N ALA A 73 0.06 12.17 -3.87
CA ALA A 73 -0.58 11.19 -2.99
C ALA A 73 -2.06 11.51 -2.76
N ARG A 74 -2.41 12.79 -2.57
CA ARG A 74 -3.80 13.23 -2.44
C ARG A 74 -4.59 13.07 -3.74
N ASP A 75 -4.01 13.44 -4.86
CA ASP A 75 -4.62 13.28 -6.18
C ASP A 75 -4.84 11.81 -6.52
N PHE A 76 -3.88 10.94 -6.16
CA PHE A 76 -4.03 9.50 -6.32
C PHE A 76 -5.25 8.98 -5.56
N GLN A 77 -5.39 9.36 -4.29
CA GLN A 77 -6.52 8.93 -3.46
C GLN A 77 -7.85 9.40 -4.05
N LYS A 78 -7.94 10.69 -4.42
CA LYS A 78 -9.13 11.26 -5.03
C LYS A 78 -9.52 10.54 -6.32
N ASN A 79 -8.56 10.32 -7.22
CA ASN A 79 -8.81 9.63 -8.47
C ASN A 79 -9.19 8.15 -8.26
N TYR A 80 -8.56 7.48 -7.27
CA TYR A 80 -8.88 6.10 -6.90
C TYR A 80 -10.31 5.96 -6.40
N ASP A 81 -10.80 6.91 -5.59
CA ASP A 81 -12.14 6.89 -5.03
C ASP A 81 -13.21 7.29 -6.06
N GLU A 82 -12.93 8.30 -6.90
CA GLU A 82 -13.90 8.87 -7.82
C GLU A 82 -14.02 8.13 -9.16
N LYS A 83 -12.93 7.52 -9.64
CA LYS A 83 -12.87 6.93 -10.98
C LYS A 83 -12.69 5.42 -10.94
N ALA A 84 -13.74 4.70 -11.26
CA ALA A 84 -13.72 3.23 -11.29
C ALA A 84 -12.66 2.65 -12.24
N LEU A 85 -12.35 3.33 -13.35
CA LEU A 85 -11.34 2.91 -14.31
C LEU A 85 -9.92 3.07 -13.75
N ASP A 86 -9.63 4.20 -13.09
CA ASP A 86 -8.34 4.46 -12.47
C ASP A 86 -8.07 3.46 -11.34
N ARG A 87 -9.09 3.14 -10.54
CA ARG A 87 -9.04 2.09 -9.52
C ARG A 87 -8.75 0.72 -10.13
N PHE A 88 -9.46 0.35 -11.20
CA PHE A 88 -9.24 -0.92 -11.88
C PHE A 88 -7.80 -1.04 -12.37
N TRP A 89 -7.26 -0.02 -13.04
CA TRP A 89 -5.88 -0.04 -13.52
C TRP A 89 -4.86 -0.04 -12.38
N ALA A 90 -5.08 0.73 -11.33
CA ALA A 90 -4.23 0.72 -10.15
C ALA A 90 -4.19 -0.68 -9.52
N ASP A 91 -5.33 -1.34 -9.39
CA ASP A 91 -5.42 -2.70 -8.84
C ASP A 91 -4.75 -3.73 -9.76
N VAL A 92 -4.93 -3.62 -11.09
CA VAL A 92 -4.27 -4.52 -12.06
C VAL A 92 -2.75 -4.39 -12.01
N ILE A 93 -2.23 -3.16 -12.05
CA ILE A 93 -0.78 -2.92 -12.01
C ILE A 93 -0.22 -3.38 -10.66
N ASN A 94 -0.90 -3.05 -9.57
CA ASN A 94 -0.47 -3.41 -8.23
C ASN A 94 -0.59 -4.91 -7.94
N SER A 95 -1.49 -5.62 -8.61
CA SER A 95 -1.67 -7.06 -8.39
C SER A 95 -0.43 -7.89 -8.72
N GLY A 96 0.41 -7.40 -9.64
CA GLY A 96 1.68 -8.02 -10.01
C GLY A 96 2.86 -7.64 -9.12
N MET A 97 2.69 -6.68 -8.21
CA MET A 97 3.76 -6.14 -7.37
C MET A 97 3.70 -6.73 -5.95
N SER A 98 4.88 -6.99 -5.38
CA SER A 98 5.02 -7.36 -3.96
C SER A 98 4.88 -6.16 -3.02
N HIS A 99 5.27 -4.97 -3.49
CA HIS A 99 5.24 -3.74 -2.72
C HIS A 99 4.27 -2.74 -3.36
N PRO A 100 3.38 -2.10 -2.59
CA PRO A 100 2.53 -1.02 -3.09
C PRO A 100 3.38 0.18 -3.52
N PHE A 101 2.85 0.98 -4.47
CA PHE A 101 3.51 2.22 -4.84
C PHE A 101 3.70 3.13 -3.62
N PRO A 102 4.87 3.79 -3.48
CA PRO A 102 5.11 4.73 -2.39
C PRO A 102 4.08 5.85 -2.30
N VAL A 103 3.59 6.34 -3.43
CA VAL A 103 2.50 7.33 -3.49
C VAL A 103 1.21 6.78 -2.86
N TRP A 104 0.85 5.53 -3.14
CA TRP A 104 -0.30 4.88 -2.51
C TRP A 104 -0.09 4.70 -1.01
N ARG A 105 1.08 4.24 -0.57
CA ARG A 105 1.41 4.08 0.85
C ARG A 105 1.25 5.39 1.62
N VAL A 106 1.71 6.51 1.04
CA VAL A 106 1.53 7.84 1.63
C VAL A 106 0.06 8.25 1.64
N SER A 107 -0.71 8.00 0.56
CA SER A 107 -2.13 8.32 0.53
C SER A 107 -2.92 7.58 1.62
N GLU A 108 -2.62 6.31 1.86
CA GLU A 108 -3.23 5.50 2.94
C GLU A 108 -2.91 6.06 4.35
N ILE A 109 -1.67 6.52 4.57
CA ILE A 109 -1.28 7.17 5.83
C ILE A 109 -2.02 8.49 6.01
N LEU A 110 -2.08 9.34 4.98
CA LEU A 110 -2.80 10.61 5.04
C LEU A 110 -4.29 10.38 5.34
N GLN A 111 -4.92 9.44 4.64
CA GLN A 111 -6.32 9.09 4.85
C GLN A 111 -6.57 8.60 6.28
N TRP A 112 -5.69 7.75 6.82
CA TRP A 112 -5.82 7.25 8.18
C TRP A 112 -5.70 8.36 9.23
N VAL A 113 -4.82 9.34 9.01
CA VAL A 113 -4.70 10.52 9.88
C VAL A 113 -5.94 11.42 9.76
N GLU A 114 -6.41 11.67 8.55
CA GLU A 114 -7.55 12.54 8.25
C GLU A 114 -8.88 11.94 8.73
N SER A 115 -9.03 10.61 8.71
CA SER A 115 -10.22 9.92 9.25
C SER A 115 -10.40 10.08 10.76
N GLY A 116 -9.34 10.46 11.47
CA GLY A 116 -9.34 10.56 12.93
C GLY A 116 -9.06 9.24 13.67
N GLU A 117 -8.99 8.11 12.97
CA GLU A 117 -8.70 6.80 13.58
C GLU A 117 -7.34 6.78 14.27
N TYR A 118 -6.33 7.37 13.63
CA TYR A 118 -4.99 7.52 14.21
C TYR A 118 -5.04 8.28 15.55
N LYS A 119 -5.74 9.41 15.57
CA LYS A 119 -5.90 10.23 16.78
C LYS A 119 -6.64 9.46 17.88
N ALA A 120 -7.68 8.73 17.52
CA ALA A 120 -8.44 7.92 18.47
C ALA A 120 -7.56 6.85 19.15
N LEU A 121 -6.68 6.19 18.39
CA LEU A 121 -5.73 5.22 18.94
C LEU A 121 -4.72 5.87 19.89
N MET A 122 -4.18 7.05 19.52
CA MET A 122 -3.19 7.76 20.34
C MET A 122 -3.77 8.32 21.64
N THR A 123 -5.09 8.53 21.70
CA THR A 123 -5.78 9.05 22.88
C THR A 123 -6.53 7.97 23.67
N ALA A 124 -6.51 6.72 23.22
CA ALA A 124 -7.17 5.62 23.91
C ALA A 124 -6.54 5.40 25.29
N PRO A 125 -7.33 5.25 26.37
CA PRO A 125 -6.80 4.96 27.69
C PRO A 125 -6.15 3.58 27.72
N GLU A 126 -5.01 3.45 28.41
CA GLU A 126 -4.20 2.23 28.53
C GLU A 126 -4.99 1.01 29.07
N SER A 127 -6.14 1.25 29.71
CA SER A 127 -7.02 0.21 30.25
C SER A 127 -7.81 -0.59 29.21
N ALA A 128 -7.77 -0.23 27.95
CA ALA A 128 -8.48 -0.96 26.87
C ALA A 128 -7.65 -2.11 26.24
N ALA A 129 -6.42 -2.29 26.70
CA ALA A 129 -5.45 -3.27 26.15
C ALA A 129 -5.24 -4.52 27.06
N ALA A 130 -6.10 -4.72 28.07
CA ALA A 130 -6.05 -5.87 28.98
C ALA A 130 -7.09 -6.93 28.67
#